data_c49a03c541ab385646fcfcfeff163fcf
#
_entry.id   c49a03c541ab385646fcfcfeff163fcf
#
_cell.length_a   1.000
_cell.length_b   1.000
_cell.length_c   1.000
_cell.angle_alpha   90.00
_cell.angle_beta   90.00
_cell.angle_gamma   90.00
#
_symmetry.space_group_name_H-M   'P 1'
#
loop_
_entity.id
_entity.type
_entity.pdbx_description
1 polymer ?
#
loop_
_entity_poly.entity_id
_entity_poly.type
_entity_poly.pdbx_seq_one_letter_code
_entity_poly.pdbx_strand_id
1 'polypeptide(L)'
;MYSGKGINENISTEYLLREYDELISSKSLGDYNCCEMISIFFWNKKQKSTSNIYTIFTFEERISVVEKSENLFEKLERITDEYSLGIQRKIFEVSKIRDIFKMLCTSREKQRIDIGDGDLQVGHLEGITKVFIQQDSTIEILLNKILKNNFRNGSYVLEFFDIDKTVLKIWTPRELEKLTEKIHSVLPIDLFSVSDRIGNFVFQFPSLNASSSYSTNETESELTYQVSFCKECEKDDEFMLLSEGNTDNSVVAFGTKIFTRDGCNVTFTVGDASRICKTTVIDLKRQLILSRQDTSFMREISTIIEMGAQYGKQRLIYDENGSLVSTLEPVCAEDICVGPPIYRMRDDYIRNRQYDRRVEELYVRAEFRRYGRNIQANKAVADVIALMNRVTIGNVYLWDPYLTVEDLLHTWYFTTSMNVKLYAITSGEIAEKSKMSVHAWISEQQKIMDKRSNHYGIHAELRCQWADYGYSFHDRFLMNARKDEDRPQVWSLGTSINSLGKKHHIIQSVEHSQMLVDAFEELWEELSDPECLVWKRGM
;
A
#
# COMPACT_ATOMS: atom_id res chain seq x y z
N MET A 1 -7.16 -7.63 17.06
CA MET A 1 -6.33 -8.41 17.98
C MET A 1 -6.13 -9.79 17.43
N TYR A 2 -5.04 -10.03 16.74
CA TYR A 2 -4.50 -11.37 16.63
C TYR A 2 -3.27 -11.38 17.52
N SER A 3 -3.45 -11.86 18.73
CA SER A 3 -2.35 -12.21 19.63
C SER A 3 -1.53 -13.28 18.91
N GLY A 4 -0.31 -12.96 18.51
CA GLY A 4 0.66 -13.88 17.94
C GLY A 4 1.10 -14.91 18.98
N LYS A 5 0.24 -15.84 19.28
CA LYS A 5 0.54 -17.13 19.90
C LYS A 5 -0.23 -18.18 19.12
N GLY A 6 0.43 -18.81 18.24
CA GLY A 6 -0.14 -19.98 17.61
C GLY A 6 0.30 -20.11 16.17
N ILE A 7 0.94 -21.24 15.97
CA ILE A 7 1.34 -21.85 14.72
C ILE A 7 2.67 -21.31 14.18
N ASN A 8 3.72 -21.39 14.98
CA ASN A 8 5.04 -21.74 14.51
C ASN A 8 5.15 -23.29 14.49
N GLU A 9 4.34 -23.96 13.69
CA GLU A 9 4.76 -25.24 13.14
C GLU A 9 5.76 -24.87 12.06
N ASN A 10 7.06 -24.93 12.39
CA ASN A 10 8.15 -24.80 11.42
C ASN A 10 7.84 -25.75 10.27
N ILE A 11 7.55 -25.19 9.08
CA ILE A 11 7.28 -25.97 7.88
C ILE A 11 8.47 -26.90 7.69
N SER A 12 8.23 -28.21 7.63
CA SER A 12 9.34 -29.17 7.56
C SER A 12 10.08 -29.05 6.23
N THR A 13 11.38 -29.29 6.26
CA THR A 13 12.20 -29.36 5.03
C THR A 13 11.62 -30.36 4.02
N GLU A 14 11.08 -31.48 4.48
CA GLU A 14 10.45 -32.52 3.65
C GLU A 14 9.19 -31.98 2.94
N TYR A 15 8.40 -31.16 3.63
CA TYR A 15 7.22 -30.55 3.05
C TYR A 15 7.59 -29.58 1.93
N LEU A 16 8.55 -28.70 2.14
CA LEU A 16 9.01 -27.72 1.14
C LEU A 16 9.64 -28.42 -0.07
N LEU A 17 10.44 -29.47 0.14
CA LEU A 17 11.01 -30.25 -0.95
C LEU A 17 9.92 -30.96 -1.77
N ARG A 18 8.89 -31.47 -1.12
CA ARG A 18 7.75 -32.08 -1.82
C ARG A 18 7.01 -31.06 -2.67
N GLU A 19 6.74 -29.86 -2.13
CA GLU A 19 6.11 -28.77 -2.88
C GLU A 19 6.95 -28.36 -4.10
N TYR A 20 8.27 -28.24 -3.93
CA TYR A 20 9.20 -27.96 -5.02
C TYR A 20 9.17 -29.05 -6.09
N ASP A 21 9.30 -30.32 -5.69
CA ASP A 21 9.32 -31.47 -6.60
C ASP A 21 7.98 -31.59 -7.36
N GLU A 22 6.85 -31.31 -6.69
CA GLU A 22 5.51 -31.28 -7.31
C GLU A 22 5.41 -30.22 -8.40
N LEU A 23 5.87 -29.00 -8.13
CA LEU A 23 5.83 -27.90 -9.10
C LEU A 23 6.74 -28.15 -10.31
N ILE A 24 7.94 -28.69 -10.10
CA ILE A 24 8.89 -29.04 -11.17
C ILE A 24 8.39 -30.19 -12.03
N SER A 25 7.82 -31.22 -11.43
CA SER A 25 7.37 -32.42 -12.14
C SER A 25 6.02 -32.25 -12.84
N SER A 26 5.30 -31.17 -12.55
CA SER A 26 3.97 -30.92 -13.10
C SER A 26 4.04 -30.43 -14.55
N LYS A 27 3.88 -31.36 -15.50
CA LYS A 27 3.82 -31.03 -16.94
C LYS A 27 2.64 -30.15 -17.29
N SER A 28 1.59 -30.10 -16.44
CA SER A 28 0.45 -29.21 -16.64
C SER A 28 0.82 -27.72 -16.42
N LEU A 29 1.82 -27.43 -15.60
CA LEU A 29 2.37 -26.07 -15.45
C LEU A 29 3.32 -25.72 -16.59
N GLY A 30 4.27 -26.59 -16.87
CA GLY A 30 5.31 -26.38 -17.87
C GLY A 30 6.31 -27.52 -17.90
N ASP A 31 7.18 -27.53 -18.91
CA ASP A 31 8.25 -28.52 -19.08
C ASP A 31 9.60 -27.81 -18.87
N TYR A 32 9.82 -27.37 -17.62
CA TYR A 32 10.99 -26.56 -17.28
C TYR A 32 12.28 -27.35 -17.49
N ASN A 33 13.18 -26.82 -18.33
CA ASN A 33 14.49 -27.41 -18.59
C ASN A 33 15.65 -26.53 -18.10
N CYS A 34 15.38 -25.26 -17.77
CA CYS A 34 16.36 -24.36 -17.21
C CYS A 34 15.75 -23.45 -16.12
N CYS A 35 16.63 -22.80 -15.39
CA CYS A 35 16.29 -21.81 -14.41
C CYS A 35 17.21 -20.61 -14.55
N GLU A 36 16.62 -19.42 -14.66
CA GLU A 36 17.35 -18.18 -14.59
C GLU A 36 17.38 -17.66 -13.17
N MET A 37 18.57 -17.47 -12.61
CA MET A 37 18.81 -16.85 -11.33
C MET A 37 19.23 -15.40 -11.54
N ILE A 38 18.59 -14.49 -10.85
CA ILE A 38 19.03 -13.11 -10.67
C ILE A 38 19.35 -12.91 -9.21
N SER A 39 20.61 -12.63 -8.89
CA SER A 39 21.08 -12.36 -7.54
C SER A 39 21.52 -10.90 -7.42
N ILE A 40 20.87 -10.18 -6.51
CA ILE A 40 21.17 -8.81 -6.13
C ILE A 40 21.90 -8.86 -4.78
N PHE A 41 23.10 -8.33 -4.71
CA PHE A 41 23.95 -8.48 -3.54
C PHE A 41 24.76 -7.22 -3.25
N PHE A 42 25.19 -7.10 -1.99
CA PHE A 42 26.18 -6.13 -1.57
C PHE A 42 27.55 -6.75 -1.39
N TRP A 43 28.57 -6.03 -1.84
CA TRP A 43 29.94 -6.25 -1.48
C TRP A 43 30.36 -5.27 -0.38
N ASN A 44 30.68 -5.80 0.82
CA ASN A 44 31.26 -5.02 1.90
C ASN A 44 32.79 -4.98 1.76
N LYS A 45 33.33 -3.78 1.52
CA LYS A 45 34.77 -3.56 1.29
C LYS A 45 35.65 -3.86 2.51
N LYS A 46 35.15 -3.56 3.72
CA LYS A 46 35.86 -3.77 4.98
C LYS A 46 35.92 -5.24 5.35
N GLN A 47 34.81 -5.92 5.27
CA GLN A 47 34.67 -7.32 5.65
C GLN A 47 35.08 -8.28 4.53
N LYS A 48 35.25 -7.77 3.30
CA LYS A 48 35.48 -8.58 2.09
C LYS A 48 34.46 -9.72 1.95
N SER A 49 33.18 -9.40 2.16
CA SER A 49 32.07 -10.35 2.14
C SER A 49 30.93 -9.87 1.27
N THR A 50 30.18 -10.83 0.72
CA THR A 50 29.02 -10.59 -0.12
C THR A 50 27.76 -10.94 0.68
N SER A 51 26.78 -10.04 0.72
CA SER A 51 25.48 -10.27 1.43
C SER A 51 24.34 -10.26 0.44
N ASN A 52 23.40 -11.20 0.58
CA ASN A 52 22.20 -11.25 -0.23
C ASN A 52 21.27 -10.07 0.07
N ILE A 53 20.89 -9.32 -0.99
CA ILE A 53 19.82 -8.34 -0.91
C ILE A 53 18.51 -9.00 -1.34
N TYR A 54 18.53 -9.71 -2.47
CA TYR A 54 17.39 -10.41 -3.02
C TYR A 54 17.87 -11.37 -4.11
N THR A 55 17.40 -12.60 -4.09
CA THR A 55 17.71 -13.57 -5.14
C THR A 55 16.43 -14.23 -5.63
N ILE A 56 16.19 -14.21 -6.94
CA ILE A 56 15.07 -14.88 -7.58
C ILE A 56 15.55 -15.93 -8.57
N PHE A 57 14.91 -17.10 -8.51
CA PHE A 57 15.05 -18.22 -9.42
C PHE A 57 13.77 -18.34 -10.24
N THR A 58 13.82 -18.13 -11.54
CA THR A 58 12.67 -18.23 -12.45
C THR A 58 12.84 -19.43 -13.36
N PHE A 59 11.92 -20.39 -13.28
CA PHE A 59 11.94 -21.59 -14.11
C PHE A 59 11.42 -21.28 -15.50
N GLU A 60 12.09 -21.80 -16.52
CA GLU A 60 11.82 -21.51 -17.92
C GLU A 60 11.92 -22.75 -18.80
N GLU A 61 11.32 -22.64 -19.99
CA GLU A 61 11.48 -23.56 -21.09
C GLU A 61 12.29 -22.90 -22.19
N ARG A 62 13.39 -23.52 -22.60
CA ARG A 62 14.24 -23.03 -23.70
C ARG A 62 14.52 -24.13 -24.70
N ILE A 63 14.65 -23.77 -26.00
CA ILE A 63 15.00 -24.68 -27.08
C ILE A 63 16.38 -25.30 -26.83
N SER A 64 17.32 -24.51 -26.33
CA SER A 64 18.65 -24.96 -25.92
C SER A 64 19.06 -24.30 -24.61
N VAL A 65 19.58 -25.09 -23.70
CA VAL A 65 20.11 -24.58 -22.43
C VAL A 65 21.61 -24.38 -22.58
N VAL A 66 22.04 -23.14 -22.51
CA VAL A 66 23.46 -22.77 -22.44
C VAL A 66 23.67 -22.11 -21.09
N GLU A 67 24.49 -22.73 -20.24
CA GLU A 67 24.87 -22.14 -18.98
C GLU A 67 25.66 -20.86 -19.25
N LYS A 68 25.17 -19.77 -18.68
CA LYS A 68 25.79 -18.44 -18.83
C LYS A 68 25.77 -17.73 -17.49
N SER A 69 26.87 -17.07 -17.18
CA SER A 69 26.98 -16.17 -16.04
C SER A 69 27.40 -14.79 -16.55
N GLU A 70 26.67 -13.77 -16.15
CA GLU A 70 26.97 -12.37 -16.48
C GLU A 70 26.67 -11.43 -15.33
N ASN A 71 27.47 -10.39 -15.21
CA ASN A 71 27.19 -9.29 -14.30
C ASN A 71 26.41 -8.22 -15.09
N LEU A 72 25.31 -7.74 -14.57
CA LEU A 72 24.49 -6.72 -15.25
C LEU A 72 25.11 -5.32 -15.15
N PHE A 73 26.00 -5.09 -14.20
CA PHE A 73 26.84 -3.91 -14.15
C PHE A 73 28.28 -4.27 -14.60
N GLU A 74 28.88 -3.43 -15.40
CA GLU A 74 30.31 -3.60 -15.79
C GLU A 74 31.26 -3.59 -14.59
N LYS A 75 30.91 -2.80 -13.56
CA LYS A 75 31.61 -2.71 -12.28
C LYS A 75 30.57 -2.63 -11.16
N LEU A 76 30.96 -3.06 -9.95
CA LEU A 76 30.13 -2.90 -8.77
C LEU A 76 29.78 -1.41 -8.56
N GLU A 77 28.49 -1.12 -8.46
CA GLU A 77 27.95 0.23 -8.27
C GLU A 77 28.14 0.69 -6.82
N ARG A 78 28.84 1.79 -6.62
CA ARG A 78 29.06 2.34 -5.28
C ARG A 78 27.75 2.93 -4.73
N ILE A 79 27.31 2.45 -3.58
CA ILE A 79 26.16 2.99 -2.84
C ILE A 79 26.64 3.89 -1.70
N THR A 80 27.58 3.38 -0.90
CA THR A 80 28.25 4.12 0.17
C THR A 80 29.77 3.91 0.09
N ASP A 81 30.54 4.49 1.01
CA ASP A 81 31.99 4.26 1.10
C ASP A 81 32.33 2.81 1.41
N GLU A 82 31.46 2.13 2.13
CA GLU A 82 31.65 0.75 2.60
C GLU A 82 31.02 -0.30 1.70
N TYR A 83 29.87 0.02 1.07
CA TYR A 83 29.07 -0.95 0.33
C TYR A 83 28.98 -0.62 -1.17
N SER A 84 29.10 -1.67 -1.97
CA SER A 84 28.87 -1.61 -3.41
C SER A 84 27.84 -2.66 -3.83
N LEU A 85 26.95 -2.28 -4.76
CA LEU A 85 25.90 -3.13 -5.32
C LEU A 85 26.45 -3.95 -6.48
N GLY A 86 26.13 -5.22 -6.52
CA GLY A 86 26.30 -6.11 -7.67
C GLY A 86 25.00 -6.79 -8.03
N ILE A 87 24.81 -7.06 -9.32
CA ILE A 87 23.70 -7.85 -9.83
C ILE A 87 24.27 -8.89 -10.79
N GLN A 88 24.03 -10.14 -10.48
CA GLN A 88 24.47 -11.28 -11.28
C GLN A 88 23.26 -12.02 -11.86
N ARG A 89 23.35 -12.38 -13.11
CA ARG A 89 22.41 -13.21 -13.83
C ARG A 89 23.08 -14.51 -14.23
N LYS A 90 22.45 -15.65 -13.93
CA LYS A 90 22.94 -16.98 -14.31
C LYS A 90 21.81 -17.84 -14.86
N ILE A 91 22.18 -18.70 -15.78
CA ILE A 91 21.29 -19.72 -16.34
C ILE A 91 21.85 -21.09 -15.94
N PHE A 92 21.00 -21.90 -15.31
CA PHE A 92 21.32 -23.24 -14.85
C PHE A 92 20.41 -24.27 -15.51
N GLU A 93 20.88 -25.49 -15.60
CA GLU A 93 19.99 -26.64 -15.76
C GLU A 93 19.16 -26.84 -14.49
N VAL A 94 17.89 -27.24 -14.65
CA VAL A 94 16.96 -27.42 -13.54
C VAL A 94 17.49 -28.35 -12.45
N SER A 95 18.22 -29.40 -12.84
CA SER A 95 18.81 -30.40 -11.94
C SER A 95 19.69 -29.80 -10.83
N LYS A 96 20.41 -28.71 -11.14
CA LYS A 96 21.32 -28.06 -10.20
C LYS A 96 20.60 -27.21 -9.14
N ILE A 97 19.39 -26.75 -9.43
CA ILE A 97 18.65 -25.84 -8.53
C ILE A 97 18.09 -26.58 -7.32
N ARG A 98 17.76 -27.86 -7.45
CA ARG A 98 17.24 -28.66 -6.33
C ARG A 98 18.19 -28.72 -5.14
N ASP A 99 19.50 -28.79 -5.39
CA ASP A 99 20.49 -28.80 -4.32
C ASP A 99 20.60 -27.44 -3.61
N ILE A 100 20.53 -26.34 -4.38
CA ILE A 100 20.46 -24.98 -3.82
C ILE A 100 19.20 -24.82 -2.95
N PHE A 101 18.04 -25.26 -3.45
CA PHE A 101 16.78 -25.23 -2.69
C PHE A 101 16.88 -26.01 -1.38
N LYS A 102 17.48 -27.21 -1.43
CA LYS A 102 17.69 -28.06 -0.24
C LYS A 102 18.63 -27.38 0.79
N MET A 103 19.69 -26.72 0.33
CA MET A 103 20.57 -25.94 1.23
C MET A 103 19.79 -24.83 1.93
N LEU A 104 18.93 -24.11 1.22
CA LEU A 104 18.08 -23.07 1.81
C LEU A 104 17.11 -23.62 2.84
N CYS A 105 16.49 -24.80 2.60
CA CYS A 105 15.62 -25.47 3.56
C CYS A 105 16.31 -25.80 4.90
N THR A 106 17.61 -26.03 4.89
CA THR A 106 18.39 -26.41 6.08
C THR A 106 19.08 -25.23 6.76
N SER A 107 18.99 -24.04 6.17
CA SER A 107 19.64 -22.82 6.63
C SER A 107 18.88 -22.18 7.79
N ARG A 108 19.14 -22.61 9.04
CA ARG A 108 18.48 -22.09 10.26
C ARG A 108 19.28 -21.02 11.00
N GLU A 109 20.52 -20.74 10.59
CA GLU A 109 21.42 -19.75 11.21
C GLU A 109 22.11 -18.94 10.13
N LYS A 110 22.77 -17.84 10.52
CA LYS A 110 23.60 -17.03 9.61
C LYS A 110 24.61 -17.92 8.90
N GLN A 111 24.39 -18.13 7.61
CA GLN A 111 25.19 -19.03 6.79
C GLN A 111 25.76 -18.31 5.57
N ARG A 112 26.74 -18.99 4.96
CA ARG A 112 27.19 -18.66 3.61
C ARG A 112 26.62 -19.73 2.67
N ILE A 113 25.94 -19.28 1.63
CA ILE A 113 25.35 -20.13 0.63
C ILE A 113 26.13 -19.92 -0.66
N ASP A 114 26.73 -21.00 -1.15
CA ASP A 114 27.35 -21.01 -2.48
C ASP A 114 26.28 -21.13 -3.55
N ILE A 115 26.12 -20.10 -4.37
CA ILE A 115 25.25 -20.09 -5.54
C ILE A 115 26.03 -20.20 -6.86
N GLY A 116 27.28 -20.70 -6.78
CA GLY A 116 28.09 -21.08 -7.92
C GLY A 116 29.19 -20.12 -8.37
N ASP A 117 29.32 -18.89 -7.84
CA ASP A 117 30.44 -17.96 -8.07
C ASP A 117 30.89 -17.24 -6.80
N GLY A 118 30.59 -17.83 -5.67
CA GLY A 118 30.99 -17.32 -4.36
C GLY A 118 29.87 -17.39 -3.33
N ASP A 119 30.30 -17.27 -2.08
CA ASP A 119 29.43 -17.39 -0.93
C ASP A 119 28.63 -16.11 -0.69
N LEU A 120 27.32 -16.20 -0.69
CA LEU A 120 26.44 -15.15 -0.16
C LEU A 120 26.22 -15.33 1.34
N GLN A 121 26.45 -14.29 2.10
CA GLN A 121 25.98 -14.23 3.49
C GLN A 121 24.48 -14.02 3.51
N VAL A 122 23.79 -14.86 4.27
CA VAL A 122 22.33 -14.83 4.44
C VAL A 122 21.97 -14.77 5.92
N GLY A 123 20.81 -14.22 6.24
CA GLY A 123 20.24 -14.26 7.57
C GLY A 123 19.62 -15.62 7.91
N HIS A 124 18.80 -15.63 8.94
CA HIS A 124 17.96 -16.80 9.27
C HIS A 124 16.79 -16.85 8.29
N LEU A 125 16.73 -17.92 7.51
CA LEU A 125 15.72 -18.11 6.48
C LEU A 125 14.62 -19.07 6.95
N GLU A 126 13.35 -18.67 6.77
CA GLU A 126 12.19 -19.54 6.94
C GLU A 126 11.48 -19.75 5.60
N GLY A 127 11.25 -21.02 5.24
CA GLY A 127 10.49 -21.34 4.04
C GLY A 127 8.99 -21.09 4.23
N ILE A 128 8.37 -20.49 3.22
CA ILE A 128 6.92 -20.23 3.16
C ILE A 128 6.29 -21.22 2.17
N THR A 129 5.08 -21.68 2.48
CA THR A 129 4.30 -22.55 1.58
C THR A 129 4.04 -21.89 0.23
N LYS A 130 3.87 -22.70 -0.81
CA LYS A 130 3.60 -22.20 -2.17
C LYS A 130 2.38 -21.30 -2.21
N VAL A 131 2.50 -20.20 -2.92
CA VAL A 131 1.41 -19.30 -3.23
C VAL A 131 1.28 -19.16 -4.74
N PHE A 132 0.05 -18.97 -5.23
CA PHE A 132 -0.18 -18.66 -6.64
C PHE A 132 -0.39 -17.16 -6.79
N ILE A 133 0.39 -16.53 -7.68
CA ILE A 133 0.34 -15.11 -7.99
C ILE A 133 -0.18 -14.95 -9.41
N GLN A 134 -1.36 -14.36 -9.55
CA GLN A 134 -1.93 -14.06 -10.85
C GLN A 134 -1.27 -12.83 -11.49
N GLN A 135 -1.46 -12.64 -12.78
CA GLN A 135 -1.08 -11.43 -13.49
C GLN A 135 -1.81 -10.20 -12.91
N ASP A 136 -1.15 -9.03 -12.91
CA ASP A 136 -1.81 -7.76 -12.65
C ASP A 136 -2.91 -7.50 -13.66
N SER A 137 -4.04 -7.04 -13.17
CA SER A 137 -5.20 -6.71 -14.00
C SER A 137 -5.83 -5.38 -13.54
N THR A 138 -7.02 -5.44 -12.97
CA THR A 138 -7.70 -4.28 -12.37
C THR A 138 -7.11 -3.86 -11.03
N ILE A 139 -6.37 -4.76 -10.38
CA ILE A 139 -5.69 -4.52 -9.10
C ILE A 139 -4.22 -4.90 -9.28
N GLU A 140 -3.33 -4.01 -8.87
CA GLU A 140 -1.91 -4.26 -8.80
C GLU A 140 -1.61 -5.23 -7.64
N ILE A 141 -0.84 -6.29 -7.92
CA ILE A 141 -0.41 -7.25 -6.92
C ILE A 141 1.04 -6.95 -6.55
N LEU A 142 1.25 -6.49 -5.32
CA LEU A 142 2.56 -6.02 -4.87
C LEU A 142 3.69 -7.02 -5.09
N LEU A 143 3.44 -8.33 -4.94
CA LEU A 143 4.44 -9.36 -5.18
C LEU A 143 4.93 -9.41 -6.63
N ASN A 144 4.11 -8.99 -7.62
CA ASN A 144 4.55 -8.92 -9.00
C ASN A 144 5.67 -7.89 -9.22
N LYS A 145 5.82 -6.89 -8.35
CA LYS A 145 6.90 -5.91 -8.43
C LYS A 145 8.29 -6.49 -8.17
N ILE A 146 8.38 -7.62 -7.50
CA ILE A 146 9.64 -8.30 -7.18
C ILE A 146 9.86 -9.56 -8.01
N LEU A 147 8.88 -10.02 -8.76
CA LEU A 147 9.04 -11.15 -9.68
C LEU A 147 9.75 -10.70 -10.94
N LYS A 148 10.45 -11.63 -11.59
CA LYS A 148 11.15 -11.34 -12.85
C LYS A 148 10.19 -10.87 -13.94
N ASN A 149 9.05 -11.53 -14.07
CA ASN A 149 8.02 -11.23 -15.05
C ASN A 149 6.63 -11.44 -14.47
N ASN A 150 5.69 -10.64 -14.94
CA ASN A 150 4.26 -10.80 -14.69
C ASN A 150 3.67 -11.70 -15.78
N PHE A 151 3.72 -13.03 -15.57
CA PHE A 151 3.29 -14.02 -16.55
C PHE A 151 1.77 -14.04 -16.71
N ARG A 152 1.29 -14.11 -17.97
CA ARG A 152 -0.14 -14.04 -18.33
C ARG A 152 -1.03 -14.99 -17.55
N ASN A 153 -0.61 -16.23 -17.32
CA ASN A 153 -1.39 -17.22 -16.56
C ASN A 153 -1.18 -17.13 -15.07
N GLY A 154 -0.15 -16.39 -14.62
CA GLY A 154 0.33 -16.35 -13.25
C GLY A 154 1.50 -17.29 -13.00
N SER A 155 1.94 -17.35 -11.76
CA SER A 155 3.08 -18.17 -11.32
C SER A 155 2.84 -18.72 -9.93
N TYR A 156 3.35 -19.93 -9.65
CA TYR A 156 3.58 -20.35 -8.28
C TYR A 156 4.88 -19.75 -7.76
N VAL A 157 4.91 -19.45 -6.48
CA VAL A 157 6.07 -18.91 -5.79
C VAL A 157 6.30 -19.69 -4.51
N LEU A 158 7.53 -20.16 -4.32
CA LEU A 158 8.08 -20.63 -3.04
C LEU A 158 9.09 -19.59 -2.58
N GLU A 159 9.02 -19.20 -1.31
CA GLU A 159 9.84 -18.12 -0.77
C GLU A 159 10.56 -18.57 0.50
N PHE A 160 11.83 -18.19 0.63
CA PHE A 160 12.58 -18.23 1.89
C PHE A 160 12.73 -16.81 2.41
N PHE A 161 12.05 -16.57 3.51
CA PHE A 161 11.96 -15.26 4.13
C PHE A 161 13.10 -15.05 5.12
N ASP A 162 13.85 -13.98 4.96
CA ASP A 162 14.87 -13.56 5.92
C ASP A 162 14.22 -12.90 7.14
N ILE A 163 14.21 -13.59 8.28
CA ILE A 163 13.61 -13.09 9.52
C ILE A 163 14.45 -12.00 10.15
N ASP A 164 15.77 -12.11 10.04
CA ASP A 164 16.71 -11.19 10.69
C ASP A 164 16.65 -9.80 10.07
N LYS A 165 16.35 -9.71 8.78
CA LYS A 165 16.36 -8.45 8.02
C LYS A 165 17.63 -7.63 8.21
N THR A 166 18.78 -8.33 8.32
CA THR A 166 20.06 -7.70 8.67
C THR A 166 20.44 -6.64 7.65
N VAL A 167 20.20 -6.91 6.37
CA VAL A 167 20.51 -5.99 5.28
C VAL A 167 19.60 -4.75 5.32
N LEU A 168 18.32 -4.93 5.59
CA LEU A 168 17.37 -3.81 5.67
C LEU A 168 17.72 -2.83 6.81
N LYS A 169 18.23 -3.34 7.93
CA LYS A 169 18.59 -2.52 9.10
C LYS A 169 19.81 -1.63 8.91
N ILE A 170 20.61 -1.87 7.86
CA ILE A 170 21.84 -1.12 7.57
C ILE A 170 21.52 0.19 6.83
N TRP A 171 20.35 0.31 6.18
CA TRP A 171 20.05 1.36 5.21
C TRP A 171 19.03 2.37 5.74
N THR A 172 19.32 3.64 5.47
CA THR A 172 18.32 4.69 5.60
C THR A 172 17.30 4.59 4.45
N PRO A 173 16.05 5.10 4.62
CA PRO A 173 15.06 5.12 3.53
C PRO A 173 15.58 5.76 2.23
N ARG A 174 16.40 6.83 2.34
CA ARG A 174 16.99 7.52 1.18
C ARG A 174 18.04 6.68 0.45
N GLU A 175 18.82 5.88 1.18
CA GLU A 175 19.78 4.96 0.57
C GLU A 175 19.07 3.79 -0.09
N LEU A 176 17.98 3.31 0.50
CA LEU A 176 17.14 2.26 -0.06
C LEU A 176 16.45 2.70 -1.36
N GLU A 177 15.96 3.94 -1.42
CA GLU A 177 15.42 4.55 -2.62
C GLU A 177 16.46 4.59 -3.75
N LYS A 178 17.65 5.11 -3.49
CA LYS A 178 18.76 5.14 -4.46
C LYS A 178 19.18 3.74 -4.94
N LEU A 179 19.16 2.77 -4.02
CA LEU A 179 19.44 1.38 -4.35
C LEU A 179 18.42 0.84 -5.36
N THR A 180 17.13 1.08 -5.09
CA THR A 180 16.03 0.63 -5.93
C THR A 180 16.06 1.28 -7.30
N GLU A 181 16.34 2.59 -7.39
CA GLU A 181 16.54 3.27 -8.68
C GLU A 181 17.63 2.61 -9.53
N LYS A 182 18.77 2.26 -8.91
CA LYS A 182 19.87 1.56 -9.62
C LYS A 182 19.47 0.16 -10.07
N ILE A 183 18.77 -0.61 -9.24
CA ILE A 183 18.26 -1.92 -9.62
C ILE A 183 17.27 -1.78 -10.77
N HIS A 184 16.35 -0.83 -10.69
CA HIS A 184 15.31 -0.60 -11.69
C HIS A 184 15.88 -0.16 -13.06
N SER A 185 17.07 0.44 -13.09
CA SER A 185 17.73 0.80 -14.34
C SER A 185 18.14 -0.39 -15.21
N VAL A 186 18.25 -1.59 -14.63
CA VAL A 186 18.68 -2.82 -15.33
C VAL A 186 17.71 -4.00 -15.19
N LEU A 187 16.82 -3.96 -14.20
CA LEU A 187 15.83 -5.02 -13.88
C LEU A 187 14.47 -4.41 -13.57
N PRO A 188 13.35 -5.04 -13.95
CA PRO A 188 12.00 -4.58 -13.60
C PRO A 188 11.61 -5.01 -12.16
N ILE A 189 12.53 -4.94 -11.20
CA ILE A 189 12.32 -5.34 -9.81
C ILE A 189 12.33 -4.10 -8.93
N ASP A 190 11.22 -3.86 -8.23
CA ASP A 190 11.03 -2.75 -7.29
C ASP A 190 11.02 -3.25 -5.84
N LEU A 191 12.20 -3.33 -5.24
CA LEU A 191 12.34 -3.77 -3.85
C LEU A 191 11.87 -2.71 -2.83
N PHE A 192 11.79 -1.44 -3.21
CA PHE A 192 11.35 -0.38 -2.29
C PHE A 192 9.87 -0.53 -1.94
N SER A 193 9.03 -0.83 -2.94
CA SER A 193 7.60 -1.06 -2.73
C SER A 193 7.29 -2.27 -1.86
N VAL A 194 8.24 -3.22 -1.73
CA VAL A 194 8.07 -4.48 -0.98
C VAL A 194 9.32 -4.73 -0.13
N SER A 195 9.74 -3.71 0.64
CA SER A 195 11.00 -3.71 1.38
C SER A 195 11.13 -4.82 2.44
N ASP A 196 10.01 -5.36 2.91
CA ASP A 196 9.96 -6.53 3.78
C ASP A 196 10.48 -7.82 3.09
N ARG A 197 10.68 -7.81 1.77
CA ARG A 197 11.24 -8.92 0.99
C ARG A 197 12.77 -8.82 0.81
N ILE A 198 13.40 -7.78 1.30
CA ILE A 198 14.87 -7.66 1.29
C ILE A 198 15.47 -8.77 2.16
N GLY A 199 16.50 -9.45 1.64
CA GLY A 199 17.13 -10.63 2.23
C GLY A 199 16.59 -11.97 1.71
N ASN A 200 15.44 -11.98 1.07
CA ASN A 200 14.72 -13.20 0.69
C ASN A 200 15.32 -13.89 -0.55
N PHE A 201 14.98 -15.20 -0.65
CA PHE A 201 15.15 -16.00 -1.87
C PHE A 201 13.77 -16.42 -2.37
N VAL A 202 13.54 -16.22 -3.65
CA VAL A 202 12.25 -16.49 -4.29
C VAL A 202 12.44 -17.47 -5.45
N PHE A 203 11.55 -18.49 -5.53
CA PHE A 203 11.50 -19.45 -6.61
C PHE A 203 10.17 -19.28 -7.33
N GLN A 204 10.23 -18.83 -8.59
CA GLN A 204 9.07 -18.56 -9.42
C GLN A 204 8.90 -19.66 -10.46
N PHE A 205 7.72 -20.31 -10.46
CA PHE A 205 7.30 -21.36 -11.38
C PHE A 205 6.14 -20.84 -12.24
N PRO A 206 6.41 -20.27 -13.41
CA PRO A 206 5.37 -19.71 -14.27
C PRO A 206 4.49 -20.79 -14.86
N SER A 207 3.18 -20.56 -14.93
CA SER A 207 2.28 -21.46 -15.65
C SER A 207 2.36 -21.17 -17.16
N LEU A 208 3.02 -22.06 -17.90
CA LEU A 208 3.37 -21.87 -19.31
C LEU A 208 2.54 -22.73 -20.27
N ASN A 209 2.01 -23.86 -19.79
CA ASN A 209 1.38 -24.86 -20.67
C ASN A 209 -0.07 -24.52 -21.06
N ALA A 210 -0.84 -23.93 -20.17
CA ALA A 210 -2.23 -23.54 -20.46
C ALA A 210 -2.28 -22.30 -21.36
N SER A 211 -3.12 -22.33 -22.39
CA SER A 211 -3.47 -21.19 -23.21
C SER A 211 -4.97 -20.97 -23.16
N SER A 212 -5.38 -19.78 -22.74
CA SER A 212 -6.79 -19.41 -22.67
C SER A 212 -7.06 -18.18 -23.51
N SER A 213 -8.15 -18.22 -24.25
CA SER A 213 -8.74 -17.06 -24.94
C SER A 213 -10.22 -16.96 -24.62
N TYR A 214 -10.76 -15.76 -24.72
CA TYR A 214 -12.16 -15.50 -24.44
C TYR A 214 -12.69 -14.44 -25.37
N SER A 215 -13.98 -14.57 -25.71
CA SER A 215 -14.73 -13.62 -26.52
C SER A 215 -16.11 -13.43 -25.91
N THR A 216 -16.74 -12.31 -26.21
CA THR A 216 -18.12 -12.03 -25.78
C THR A 216 -19.06 -12.00 -26.96
N ASN A 217 -20.35 -12.16 -26.71
CA ASN A 217 -21.40 -11.96 -27.69
C ASN A 217 -21.72 -10.46 -27.87
N GLU A 218 -22.55 -10.10 -28.85
CA GLU A 218 -22.94 -8.71 -29.15
C GLU A 218 -23.65 -8.00 -27.97
N THR A 219 -24.29 -8.75 -27.08
CA THR A 219 -24.98 -8.20 -25.91
C THR A 219 -24.08 -8.15 -24.67
N GLU A 220 -22.87 -8.64 -24.76
CA GLU A 220 -21.90 -8.75 -23.65
C GLU A 220 -22.47 -9.47 -22.41
N SER A 221 -23.46 -10.34 -22.61
CA SER A 221 -24.09 -11.13 -21.54
C SER A 221 -23.47 -12.50 -21.36
N GLU A 222 -22.69 -12.96 -22.33
CA GLU A 222 -22.07 -14.27 -22.37
C GLU A 222 -20.59 -14.17 -22.65
N LEU A 223 -19.80 -15.06 -22.04
CA LEU A 223 -18.39 -15.25 -22.34
C LEU A 223 -18.14 -16.66 -22.87
N THR A 224 -17.55 -16.73 -24.04
CA THR A 224 -17.06 -17.97 -24.63
C THR A 224 -15.58 -18.11 -24.33
N TYR A 225 -15.23 -19.20 -23.67
CA TYR A 225 -13.87 -19.56 -23.29
C TYR A 225 -13.36 -20.67 -24.16
N GLN A 226 -12.15 -20.51 -24.68
CA GLN A 226 -11.41 -21.56 -25.33
C GLN A 226 -10.13 -21.80 -24.53
N VAL A 227 -9.97 -23.01 -24.00
CA VAL A 227 -8.76 -23.43 -23.27
C VAL A 227 -8.10 -24.58 -24.05
N SER A 228 -6.80 -24.48 -24.22
CA SER A 228 -5.96 -25.50 -24.86
C SER A 228 -4.63 -25.58 -24.13
N PHE A 229 -3.88 -26.67 -24.40
CA PHE A 229 -2.55 -26.84 -23.85
C PHE A 229 -1.51 -26.78 -24.96
N CYS A 230 -0.38 -26.11 -24.68
CA CYS A 230 0.73 -25.94 -25.61
C CYS A 230 1.54 -27.23 -25.79
N LYS A 231 1.53 -28.09 -24.76
CA LYS A 231 2.23 -29.37 -24.72
C LYS A 231 1.32 -30.50 -24.24
N GLU A 232 1.76 -31.73 -24.45
CA GLU A 232 1.02 -32.90 -24.02
C GLU A 232 0.96 -32.99 -22.51
N CYS A 233 -0.26 -33.09 -21.98
CA CYS A 233 -0.56 -33.47 -20.60
C CYS A 233 -0.73 -34.99 -20.51
N GLU A 234 -0.75 -35.55 -19.30
CA GLU A 234 -1.02 -36.97 -19.11
C GLU A 234 -2.43 -37.34 -19.59
N LYS A 235 -2.58 -38.56 -20.09
CA LYS A 235 -3.82 -39.02 -20.75
C LYS A 235 -5.05 -38.94 -19.84
N ASP A 236 -4.83 -39.17 -18.54
CA ASP A 236 -5.88 -39.23 -17.52
C ASP A 236 -5.99 -37.95 -16.69
N ASP A 237 -5.36 -36.84 -17.17
CA ASP A 237 -5.47 -35.56 -16.49
C ASP A 237 -6.84 -34.91 -16.77
N GLU A 238 -7.51 -34.52 -15.69
CA GLU A 238 -8.75 -33.75 -15.73
C GLU A 238 -8.53 -32.32 -15.23
N PHE A 239 -9.15 -31.40 -15.91
CA PHE A 239 -9.05 -29.97 -15.64
C PHE A 239 -10.43 -29.38 -15.41
N MET A 240 -10.50 -28.31 -14.64
CA MET A 240 -11.71 -27.54 -14.42
C MET A 240 -11.51 -26.10 -14.84
N LEU A 241 -12.40 -25.60 -15.65
CA LEU A 241 -12.59 -24.17 -15.89
C LEU A 241 -13.69 -23.66 -14.96
N LEU A 242 -13.38 -22.61 -14.22
CA LEU A 242 -14.32 -21.90 -13.34
C LEU A 242 -14.41 -20.45 -13.84
N SER A 243 -15.66 -19.95 -13.98
CA SER A 243 -15.93 -18.57 -14.37
C SER A 243 -16.90 -17.92 -13.38
N GLU A 244 -16.58 -16.72 -12.94
CA GLU A 244 -17.38 -15.91 -12.03
C GLU A 244 -17.59 -14.52 -12.62
N GLY A 245 -18.85 -14.09 -12.75
CA GLY A 245 -19.19 -12.69 -12.99
C GLY A 245 -19.37 -11.96 -11.66
N ASN A 246 -18.63 -10.88 -11.45
CA ASN A 246 -18.61 -10.15 -10.19
C ASN A 246 -19.17 -8.74 -10.35
N THR A 247 -20.04 -8.35 -9.42
CA THR A 247 -20.59 -6.99 -9.31
C THR A 247 -20.67 -6.62 -7.84
N ASP A 248 -20.11 -5.47 -7.47
CA ASP A 248 -20.16 -4.95 -6.09
C ASP A 248 -19.67 -5.96 -5.03
N ASN A 249 -18.55 -6.64 -5.31
CA ASN A 249 -18.00 -7.71 -4.50
C ASN A 249 -18.93 -8.93 -4.31
N SER A 250 -19.95 -9.05 -5.15
CA SER A 250 -20.89 -10.17 -5.15
C SER A 250 -20.75 -10.98 -6.42
N VAL A 251 -20.84 -12.30 -6.31
CA VAL A 251 -20.89 -13.19 -7.47
C VAL A 251 -22.32 -13.17 -8.02
N VAL A 252 -22.47 -12.66 -9.23
CA VAL A 252 -23.79 -12.57 -9.93
C VAL A 252 -24.00 -13.66 -10.97
N ALA A 253 -22.92 -14.28 -11.41
CA ALA A 253 -22.94 -15.42 -12.33
C ALA A 253 -21.82 -16.37 -11.99
N PHE A 254 -22.05 -17.65 -12.18
CA PHE A 254 -21.09 -18.71 -11.88
C PHE A 254 -21.26 -19.86 -12.87
N GLY A 255 -20.14 -20.37 -13.37
CA GLY A 255 -20.12 -21.50 -14.26
C GLY A 255 -18.87 -22.35 -14.10
N THR A 256 -18.99 -23.67 -14.27
CA THR A 256 -17.88 -24.59 -14.26
C THR A 256 -17.95 -25.56 -15.45
N LYS A 257 -16.79 -25.97 -15.94
CA LYS A 257 -16.67 -27.02 -16.96
C LYS A 257 -15.48 -27.90 -16.65
N ILE A 258 -15.71 -29.21 -16.51
CA ILE A 258 -14.66 -30.22 -16.45
C ILE A 258 -14.32 -30.64 -17.88
N PHE A 259 -13.03 -30.79 -18.18
CA PHE A 259 -12.52 -31.17 -19.49
C PHE A 259 -11.18 -31.91 -19.37
N THR A 260 -10.75 -32.53 -20.45
CA THR A 260 -9.51 -33.29 -20.53
C THR A 260 -8.43 -32.50 -21.27
N ARG A 261 -7.29 -33.10 -21.51
CA ARG A 261 -6.15 -32.53 -22.25
C ARG A 261 -6.48 -31.98 -23.65
N ASP A 262 -7.57 -32.44 -24.25
CA ASP A 262 -8.02 -31.97 -25.56
C ASP A 262 -8.49 -30.49 -25.52
N GLY A 263 -8.56 -29.93 -24.29
CA GLY A 263 -9.04 -28.58 -24.09
C GLY A 263 -10.56 -28.47 -24.03
N CYS A 264 -11.06 -27.25 -23.98
CA CYS A 264 -12.50 -27.00 -24.03
C CYS A 264 -12.85 -25.72 -24.78
N ASN A 265 -14.08 -25.73 -25.33
CA ASN A 265 -14.75 -24.53 -25.81
C ASN A 265 -16.13 -24.49 -25.14
N VAL A 266 -16.40 -23.48 -24.33
CA VAL A 266 -17.61 -23.38 -23.54
C VAL A 266 -18.06 -21.94 -23.35
N THR A 267 -19.38 -21.72 -23.42
CA THR A 267 -20.00 -20.41 -23.20
C THR A 267 -20.70 -20.40 -21.85
N PHE A 268 -20.46 -19.39 -21.05
CA PHE A 268 -21.15 -19.11 -19.79
C PHE A 268 -21.90 -17.79 -19.87
N THR A 269 -23.10 -17.78 -19.30
CA THR A 269 -23.83 -16.53 -19.07
C THR A 269 -23.24 -15.82 -17.86
N VAL A 270 -22.68 -14.64 -18.08
CA VAL A 270 -22.01 -13.82 -17.05
C VAL A 270 -22.83 -12.59 -16.65
N GLY A 271 -23.92 -12.34 -17.37
CA GLY A 271 -24.83 -11.23 -17.16
C GLY A 271 -24.33 -9.90 -17.74
N ASP A 272 -23.11 -9.50 -17.44
CA ASP A 272 -22.49 -8.28 -17.95
C ASP A 272 -20.96 -8.44 -18.01
N ALA A 273 -20.44 -8.69 -19.20
CA ALA A 273 -19.02 -8.90 -19.45
C ALA A 273 -18.17 -7.61 -19.37
N SER A 274 -18.79 -6.42 -19.33
CA SER A 274 -18.05 -5.17 -19.06
C SER A 274 -17.65 -5.02 -17.60
N ARG A 275 -18.19 -5.86 -16.72
CA ARG A 275 -17.80 -5.96 -15.31
C ARG A 275 -16.69 -7.00 -15.14
N ILE A 276 -16.14 -7.09 -13.93
CA ILE A 276 -15.04 -8.01 -13.66
C ILE A 276 -15.54 -9.46 -13.73
N CYS A 277 -15.04 -10.19 -14.72
CA CYS A 277 -15.21 -11.64 -14.83
C CYS A 277 -13.91 -12.31 -14.41
N LYS A 278 -13.98 -13.18 -13.40
CA LYS A 278 -12.83 -13.95 -12.92
C LYS A 278 -12.85 -15.34 -13.54
N THR A 279 -11.73 -15.76 -14.08
CA THR A 279 -11.59 -17.07 -14.69
C THR A 279 -10.43 -17.81 -14.08
N THR A 280 -10.64 -19.06 -13.70
CA THR A 280 -9.60 -19.93 -13.14
C THR A 280 -9.60 -21.28 -13.85
N VAL A 281 -8.43 -21.74 -14.27
CA VAL A 281 -8.20 -23.09 -14.80
C VAL A 281 -7.42 -23.87 -13.76
N ILE A 282 -7.91 -25.05 -13.41
CA ILE A 282 -7.37 -25.88 -12.30
C ILE A 282 -7.05 -27.28 -12.84
N ASP A 283 -5.89 -27.81 -12.50
CA ASP A 283 -5.56 -29.23 -12.58
C ASP A 283 -6.17 -29.95 -11.37
N LEU A 284 -7.18 -30.79 -11.61
CA LEU A 284 -7.92 -31.45 -10.54
C LEU A 284 -7.10 -32.54 -9.84
N LYS A 285 -6.23 -33.21 -10.58
CA LYS A 285 -5.40 -34.29 -10.05
C LYS A 285 -4.32 -33.80 -9.10
N ARG A 286 -3.66 -32.68 -9.48
CA ARG A 286 -2.56 -32.10 -8.72
C ARG A 286 -2.97 -30.95 -7.82
N GLN A 287 -4.24 -30.52 -7.90
CA GLN A 287 -4.78 -29.38 -7.16
C GLN A 287 -3.98 -28.08 -7.41
N LEU A 288 -3.63 -27.85 -8.68
CA LEU A 288 -2.84 -26.70 -9.08
C LEU A 288 -3.68 -25.74 -9.93
N ILE A 289 -3.53 -24.44 -9.68
CA ILE A 289 -4.06 -23.37 -10.54
C ILE A 289 -3.12 -23.25 -11.76
N LEU A 290 -3.66 -23.42 -12.95
CA LEU A 290 -2.92 -23.30 -14.20
C LEU A 290 -3.05 -21.90 -14.83
N SER A 291 -4.16 -21.22 -14.55
CA SER A 291 -4.38 -19.84 -14.99
C SER A 291 -5.41 -19.20 -14.09
N ARG A 292 -5.18 -17.93 -13.74
CA ARG A 292 -6.19 -17.12 -13.07
C ARG A 292 -6.12 -15.71 -13.65
N GLN A 293 -7.23 -15.22 -14.16
CA GLN A 293 -7.32 -13.94 -14.84
C GLN A 293 -8.60 -13.21 -14.43
N ASP A 294 -8.46 -11.91 -14.28
CA ASP A 294 -9.58 -10.99 -14.16
C ASP A 294 -9.73 -10.26 -15.49
N THR A 295 -10.94 -10.27 -16.05
CA THR A 295 -11.20 -9.72 -17.38
C THR A 295 -12.40 -8.79 -17.33
N SER A 296 -12.38 -7.73 -18.13
CA SER A 296 -13.55 -6.90 -18.41
C SER A 296 -13.52 -6.44 -19.87
N PHE A 297 -14.66 -6.38 -20.51
CA PHE A 297 -14.79 -5.85 -21.88
C PHE A 297 -15.11 -4.37 -21.83
N MET A 298 -14.52 -3.63 -22.74
CA MET A 298 -14.69 -2.19 -22.83
C MET A 298 -16.00 -1.86 -23.53
N ARG A 299 -16.87 -1.09 -22.89
CA ARG A 299 -18.14 -0.62 -23.47
C ARG A 299 -18.09 0.79 -24.02
N GLU A 300 -17.35 1.65 -23.37
CA GLU A 300 -17.36 3.08 -23.64
C GLU A 300 -15.93 3.63 -23.56
N ILE A 301 -15.56 4.44 -24.53
CA ILE A 301 -14.31 5.20 -24.54
C ILE A 301 -14.70 6.67 -24.59
N SER A 302 -14.48 7.39 -23.49
CA SER A 302 -14.60 8.84 -23.46
C SER A 302 -13.23 9.46 -23.68
N THR A 303 -13.08 10.24 -24.75
CA THR A 303 -11.83 10.95 -25.03
C THR A 303 -12.06 12.44 -24.86
N ILE A 304 -11.40 13.04 -23.87
CA ILE A 304 -11.34 14.49 -23.75
C ILE A 304 -10.07 14.93 -24.49
N ILE A 305 -10.22 15.62 -25.59
CA ILE A 305 -9.12 16.24 -26.30
C ILE A 305 -9.02 17.68 -25.87
N GLU A 306 -8.08 18.00 -24.98
CA GLU A 306 -7.68 19.38 -24.72
C GLU A 306 -6.76 19.84 -25.87
N MET A 307 -7.30 20.59 -26.79
CA MET A 307 -6.47 21.27 -27.78
C MET A 307 -5.87 22.52 -27.14
N GLY A 308 -4.54 22.61 -27.15
CA GLY A 308 -3.83 23.80 -26.72
C GLY A 308 -4.28 25.06 -27.46
N ALA A 309 -4.02 26.23 -26.91
CA ALA A 309 -4.52 27.55 -27.33
C ALA A 309 -4.34 27.90 -28.84
N GLN A 310 -3.61 27.11 -29.62
CA GLN A 310 -3.40 27.35 -31.05
C GLN A 310 -4.49 26.80 -31.98
N TYR A 311 -5.39 25.92 -31.49
CA TYR A 311 -6.31 25.18 -32.37
C TYR A 311 -7.80 25.29 -32.00
N GLY A 312 -8.16 26.02 -30.94
CA GLY A 312 -9.55 26.25 -30.56
C GLY A 312 -10.23 27.32 -31.41
N LYS A 313 -11.54 27.20 -31.64
CA LYS A 313 -12.34 28.30 -32.22
C LYS A 313 -12.37 29.46 -31.24
N GLN A 314 -11.86 30.61 -31.64
CA GLN A 314 -11.95 31.84 -30.86
C GLN A 314 -13.41 32.34 -30.87
N ARG A 315 -13.92 32.60 -29.64
CA ARG A 315 -15.18 33.30 -29.46
C ARG A 315 -14.90 34.63 -28.76
N LEU A 316 -15.60 35.67 -29.20
CA LEU A 316 -15.57 37.00 -28.57
C LEU A 316 -16.77 37.08 -27.63
N ILE A 317 -16.51 37.25 -26.36
CA ILE A 317 -17.52 37.45 -25.31
C ILE A 317 -17.29 38.80 -24.62
N TYR A 318 -18.35 39.39 -24.08
CA TYR A 318 -18.24 40.59 -23.24
C TYR A 318 -18.01 40.14 -21.79
N ASP A 319 -16.99 40.69 -21.14
CA ASP A 319 -16.76 40.49 -19.72
C ASP A 319 -17.74 41.30 -18.86
N GLU A 320 -17.67 41.18 -17.54
CA GLU A 320 -18.53 41.88 -16.58
C GLU A 320 -18.39 43.41 -16.67
N ASN A 321 -17.34 43.93 -17.30
CA ASN A 321 -17.08 45.34 -17.49
C ASN A 321 -17.52 45.85 -18.88
N GLY A 322 -18.10 44.97 -19.70
CA GLY A 322 -18.50 45.29 -21.07
C GLY A 322 -17.34 45.32 -22.07
N SER A 323 -16.17 44.83 -21.73
CA SER A 323 -15.01 44.74 -22.61
C SER A 323 -15.05 43.44 -23.43
N LEU A 324 -14.66 43.49 -24.71
CA LEU A 324 -14.64 42.35 -25.60
C LEU A 324 -13.41 41.47 -25.31
N VAL A 325 -13.61 40.28 -24.83
CA VAL A 325 -12.55 39.31 -24.48
C VAL A 325 -12.62 38.10 -25.40
N SER A 326 -11.47 37.68 -25.93
CA SER A 326 -11.37 36.45 -26.72
C SER A 326 -11.22 35.25 -25.80
N THR A 327 -12.12 34.30 -25.92
CA THR A 327 -12.02 32.99 -25.26
C THR A 327 -11.97 31.88 -26.29
N LEU A 328 -11.37 30.73 -25.93
CA LEU A 328 -11.31 29.55 -26.77
C LEU A 328 -12.45 28.59 -26.39
N GLU A 329 -13.19 28.15 -27.41
CA GLU A 329 -14.20 27.11 -27.20
C GLU A 329 -13.51 25.76 -27.08
N PRO A 330 -13.70 25.02 -25.96
CA PRO A 330 -13.17 23.68 -25.85
C PRO A 330 -13.84 22.77 -26.91
N VAL A 331 -13.05 22.02 -27.65
CA VAL A 331 -13.58 20.98 -28.55
C VAL A 331 -13.89 19.76 -27.66
N CYS A 332 -15.15 19.52 -27.38
CA CYS A 332 -15.59 18.28 -26.77
C CYS A 332 -15.57 17.17 -27.84
N ALA A 333 -14.86 16.09 -27.61
CA ALA A 333 -14.99 14.90 -28.43
C ALA A 333 -16.32 14.19 -28.05
N GLU A 334 -16.96 13.61 -29.06
CA GLU A 334 -18.13 12.76 -28.84
C GLU A 334 -17.71 11.48 -28.09
N ASP A 335 -18.51 11.03 -27.14
CA ASP A 335 -18.32 9.75 -26.47
C ASP A 335 -18.56 8.64 -27.51
N ILE A 336 -17.58 7.76 -27.66
CA ILE A 336 -17.69 6.59 -28.52
C ILE A 336 -18.19 5.43 -27.68
N CYS A 337 -19.44 5.02 -27.86
CA CYS A 337 -19.97 3.81 -27.25
C CYS A 337 -19.60 2.58 -28.07
N VAL A 338 -18.97 1.62 -27.40
CA VAL A 338 -18.66 0.31 -27.95
C VAL A 338 -19.52 -0.72 -27.21
N GLY A 339 -20.52 -1.26 -27.89
CA GLY A 339 -21.50 -2.19 -27.31
C GLY A 339 -22.90 -1.59 -27.08
N PRO A 340 -23.83 -2.34 -26.51
CA PRO A 340 -25.20 -1.90 -26.31
C PRO A 340 -25.31 -0.77 -25.28
N PRO A 341 -26.30 0.12 -25.40
CA PRO A 341 -26.48 1.22 -24.45
C PRO A 341 -26.70 0.70 -23.03
N ILE A 342 -25.94 1.28 -22.09
CA ILE A 342 -26.04 0.94 -20.67
C ILE A 342 -27.32 1.56 -20.09
N TYR A 343 -28.09 0.80 -19.34
CA TYR A 343 -29.15 1.35 -18.50
C TYR A 343 -28.47 2.02 -17.27
N ARG A 344 -27.98 3.24 -17.45
CA ARG A 344 -27.18 4.00 -16.46
C ARG A 344 -27.94 4.24 -15.14
N MET A 345 -29.26 4.38 -15.17
CA MET A 345 -30.01 4.76 -13.96
C MET A 345 -29.89 3.79 -12.78
N ARG A 346 -29.84 2.49 -13.02
CA ARG A 346 -29.71 1.50 -11.96
C ARG A 346 -28.29 1.52 -11.36
N ASP A 347 -27.30 1.58 -12.23
CA ASP A 347 -25.88 1.54 -11.82
C ASP A 347 -25.47 2.83 -11.12
N ASP A 348 -25.98 3.97 -11.59
CA ASP A 348 -25.77 5.26 -10.93
C ASP A 348 -26.45 5.30 -9.56
N TYR A 349 -27.65 4.72 -9.43
CA TYR A 349 -28.33 4.62 -8.15
C TYR A 349 -27.57 3.72 -7.16
N ILE A 350 -27.10 2.55 -7.60
CA ILE A 350 -26.32 1.63 -6.76
C ILE A 350 -25.03 2.29 -6.32
N ARG A 351 -24.31 2.93 -7.27
CA ARG A 351 -23.03 3.61 -7.00
C ARG A 351 -23.19 4.76 -6.02
N ASN A 352 -24.21 5.59 -6.19
CA ASN A 352 -24.52 6.71 -5.30
C ASN A 352 -24.90 6.21 -3.91
N ARG A 353 -25.74 5.16 -3.81
CA ARG A 353 -26.10 4.57 -2.52
C ARG A 353 -24.93 3.93 -1.80
N GLN A 354 -24.01 3.29 -2.51
CA GLN A 354 -22.78 2.76 -1.93
C GLN A 354 -21.87 3.88 -1.43
N TYR A 355 -21.75 4.96 -2.19
CA TYR A 355 -21.00 6.13 -1.78
C TYR A 355 -21.60 6.73 -0.50
N ASP A 356 -22.89 6.97 -0.45
CA ASP A 356 -23.58 7.52 0.72
C ASP A 356 -23.40 6.64 1.95
N ARG A 357 -23.56 5.32 1.80
CA ARG A 357 -23.33 4.35 2.87
C ARG A 357 -21.89 4.37 3.38
N ARG A 358 -20.93 4.45 2.47
CA ARG A 358 -19.52 4.54 2.87
C ARG A 358 -19.23 5.84 3.60
N VAL A 359 -19.80 6.96 3.19
CA VAL A 359 -19.68 8.24 3.90
C VAL A 359 -20.29 8.13 5.30
N GLU A 360 -21.45 7.49 5.46
CA GLU A 360 -22.07 7.23 6.75
C GLU A 360 -21.19 6.36 7.64
N GLU A 361 -20.63 5.28 7.10
CA GLU A 361 -19.69 4.41 7.84
C GLU A 361 -18.45 5.16 8.30
N LEU A 362 -17.84 5.97 7.43
CA LEU A 362 -16.69 6.81 7.78
C LEU A 362 -17.05 7.83 8.88
N TYR A 363 -18.25 8.40 8.82
CA TYR A 363 -18.74 9.31 9.85
C TYR A 363 -18.91 8.61 11.21
N VAL A 364 -19.52 7.42 11.23
CA VAL A 364 -19.73 6.62 12.45
C VAL A 364 -18.40 6.20 13.06
N ARG A 365 -17.43 5.78 12.24
CA ARG A 365 -16.08 5.42 12.67
C ARG A 365 -15.24 6.63 13.08
N ALA A 366 -15.74 7.84 12.82
CA ALA A 366 -15.00 9.11 12.96
C ALA A 366 -13.72 9.19 12.11
N GLU A 367 -13.70 8.47 11.00
CA GLU A 367 -12.61 8.53 10.03
C GLU A 367 -12.72 9.75 9.12
N PHE A 368 -13.95 10.23 8.90
CA PHE A 368 -14.20 11.40 8.07
C PHE A 368 -15.45 12.14 8.53
N ARG A 369 -15.35 13.46 8.78
CA ARG A 369 -16.47 14.34 9.13
C ARG A 369 -16.37 15.65 8.37
N ARG A 370 -17.44 16.02 7.69
CA ARG A 370 -17.53 17.25 6.90
C ARG A 370 -18.50 18.22 7.54
N TYR A 371 -18.09 19.47 7.67
CA TYR A 371 -18.93 20.57 8.15
C TYR A 371 -19.21 21.53 7.00
N GLY A 372 -20.49 21.86 6.81
CA GLY A 372 -20.99 22.64 5.69
C GLY A 372 -20.83 24.16 5.87
N ARG A 373 -21.52 24.92 5.01
CA ARG A 373 -21.47 26.40 5.01
C ARG A 373 -22.29 27.03 6.14
N ASN A 374 -23.25 26.30 6.72
CA ASN A 374 -24.06 26.80 7.83
C ASN A 374 -23.30 26.66 9.14
N ILE A 375 -23.55 27.57 10.07
CA ILE A 375 -22.91 27.58 11.39
C ILE A 375 -23.20 26.25 12.11
N GLN A 376 -22.21 25.39 12.17
CA GLN A 376 -22.24 24.11 12.86
C GLN A 376 -21.19 24.06 14.00
N ALA A 377 -20.83 25.24 14.54
CA ALA A 377 -19.78 25.35 15.55
C ALA A 377 -20.01 24.41 16.74
N ASN A 378 -21.22 24.39 17.31
CA ASN A 378 -21.54 23.53 18.44
C ASN A 378 -21.38 22.04 18.10
N LYS A 379 -21.75 21.62 16.88
CA LYS A 379 -21.58 20.24 16.43
C LYS A 379 -20.11 19.89 16.26
N ALA A 380 -19.33 20.76 15.60
CA ALA A 380 -17.91 20.50 15.36
C ALA A 380 -17.10 20.43 16.66
N VAL A 381 -17.39 21.33 17.61
CA VAL A 381 -16.77 21.30 18.96
C VAL A 381 -17.19 20.03 19.72
N ALA A 382 -18.47 19.68 19.71
CA ALA A 382 -18.97 18.43 20.35
C ALA A 382 -18.30 17.18 19.75
N ASP A 383 -18.09 17.16 18.45
CA ASP A 383 -17.40 16.08 17.77
C ASP A 383 -15.93 15.97 18.20
N VAL A 384 -15.21 17.09 18.34
CA VAL A 384 -13.83 17.11 18.85
C VAL A 384 -13.79 16.64 20.30
N ILE A 385 -14.71 17.10 21.16
CA ILE A 385 -14.83 16.63 22.55
C ILE A 385 -15.09 15.12 22.60
N ALA A 386 -15.97 14.61 21.73
CA ALA A 386 -16.26 13.17 21.65
C ALA A 386 -15.03 12.36 21.22
N LEU A 387 -14.21 12.88 20.29
CA LEU A 387 -12.96 12.26 19.88
C LEU A 387 -11.95 12.22 21.04
N MET A 388 -11.78 13.33 21.77
CA MET A 388 -10.90 13.40 22.94
C MET A 388 -11.30 12.39 24.02
N ASN A 389 -12.59 12.27 24.30
CA ASN A 389 -13.14 11.38 25.32
C ASN A 389 -13.14 9.90 24.93
N ARG A 390 -12.61 9.52 23.77
CA ARG A 390 -12.29 8.13 23.46
C ARG A 390 -11.13 7.59 24.26
N VAL A 391 -10.28 8.47 24.78
CA VAL A 391 -9.16 8.10 25.65
C VAL A 391 -9.65 8.11 27.10
N THR A 392 -9.52 6.99 27.79
CA THR A 392 -9.82 6.86 29.22
C THR A 392 -8.54 6.78 30.06
N ILE A 393 -7.44 6.31 29.48
CA ILE A 393 -6.12 6.21 30.09
C ILE A 393 -5.06 6.49 29.02
N GLY A 394 -4.24 7.50 29.20
CA GLY A 394 -3.18 7.86 28.25
C GLY A 394 -3.03 9.36 28.06
N ASN A 395 -2.57 9.74 26.87
CA ASN A 395 -2.31 11.13 26.53
C ASN A 395 -3.23 11.57 25.38
N VAL A 396 -3.67 12.83 25.45
CA VAL A 396 -4.31 13.53 24.34
C VAL A 396 -3.43 14.71 24.00
N TYR A 397 -3.02 14.79 22.73
CA TYR A 397 -2.23 15.89 22.21
C TYR A 397 -3.10 16.74 21.28
N LEU A 398 -2.95 18.06 21.42
CA LEU A 398 -3.58 19.05 20.55
C LEU A 398 -2.52 19.96 19.96
N TRP A 399 -2.37 19.89 18.65
CA TRP A 399 -1.39 20.66 17.90
C TRP A 399 -2.13 21.66 17.00
N ASP A 400 -2.10 22.96 17.37
CA ASP A 400 -2.81 23.99 16.62
C ASP A 400 -2.13 25.35 16.86
N PRO A 401 -1.63 26.06 15.82
CA PRO A 401 -0.86 27.29 15.97
C PRO A 401 -1.66 28.47 16.52
N TYR A 402 -2.97 28.37 16.60
CA TYR A 402 -3.85 29.47 17.03
C TYR A 402 -4.66 29.15 18.27
N LEU A 403 -4.19 28.23 19.14
CA LEU A 403 -4.84 27.90 20.37
C LEU A 403 -4.70 29.01 21.42
N THR A 404 -5.81 29.30 22.07
CA THR A 404 -5.87 30.11 23.29
C THR A 404 -6.34 29.26 24.46
N VAL A 405 -6.18 29.75 25.68
CA VAL A 405 -6.73 29.06 26.86
C VAL A 405 -8.26 29.01 26.84
N GLU A 406 -8.93 29.95 26.14
CA GLU A 406 -10.38 29.90 25.95
C GLU A 406 -10.80 28.71 25.09
N ASP A 407 -10.03 28.38 24.06
CA ASP A 407 -10.28 27.18 23.24
C ASP A 407 -10.14 25.90 24.05
N LEU A 408 -9.18 25.85 24.97
CA LEU A 408 -9.00 24.74 25.90
C LEU A 408 -10.14 24.63 26.90
N LEU A 409 -10.67 25.77 27.38
CA LEU A 409 -11.86 25.79 28.22
C LEU A 409 -13.10 25.25 27.50
N HIS A 410 -13.18 25.42 26.19
CA HIS A 410 -14.27 24.90 25.37
C HIS A 410 -14.08 23.45 24.93
N THR A 411 -12.93 22.83 25.14
CA THR A 411 -12.61 21.47 24.74
C THR A 411 -12.14 20.62 25.93
N TRP A 412 -10.96 20.88 26.49
CA TRP A 412 -10.34 20.08 27.54
C TRP A 412 -11.16 19.97 28.81
N TYR A 413 -11.88 21.04 29.17
CA TYR A 413 -12.73 21.04 30.36
C TYR A 413 -13.92 20.06 30.31
N PHE A 414 -14.19 19.51 29.13
CA PHE A 414 -15.18 18.46 28.94
C PHE A 414 -14.56 17.04 28.93
N THR A 415 -13.30 16.91 29.33
CA THR A 415 -12.66 15.59 29.50
C THR A 415 -13.31 14.87 30.67
N THR A 416 -13.76 13.63 30.43
CA THR A 416 -14.52 12.83 31.40
C THR A 416 -13.64 11.94 32.28
N SER A 417 -12.36 11.72 31.91
CA SER A 417 -11.43 10.86 32.65
C SER A 417 -10.30 11.65 33.31
N MET A 418 -10.09 11.43 34.60
CA MET A 418 -8.96 11.99 35.33
C MET A 418 -7.62 11.27 35.07
N ASN A 419 -7.65 10.14 34.39
CA ASN A 419 -6.45 9.35 34.06
C ASN A 419 -5.84 9.75 32.71
N VAL A 420 -6.36 10.81 32.09
CA VAL A 420 -5.88 11.35 30.82
C VAL A 420 -5.02 12.58 31.06
N LYS A 421 -3.88 12.64 30.43
CA LYS A 421 -3.02 13.83 30.38
C LYS A 421 -3.21 14.55 29.05
N LEU A 422 -3.41 15.86 29.14
CA LEU A 422 -3.71 16.73 28.02
C LEU A 422 -2.51 17.62 27.73
N TYR A 423 -1.95 17.55 26.53
CA TYR A 423 -0.80 18.33 26.09
C TYR A 423 -1.18 19.14 24.86
N ALA A 424 -0.86 20.42 24.82
CA ALA A 424 -1.08 21.24 23.63
C ALA A 424 0.12 22.11 23.31
N ILE A 425 0.30 22.33 22.00
CA ILE A 425 1.27 23.27 21.46
C ILE A 425 0.51 24.33 20.64
N THR A 426 0.82 25.59 20.91
CA THR A 426 0.39 26.75 20.12
C THR A 426 1.60 27.50 19.58
N SER A 427 1.38 28.48 18.69
CA SER A 427 2.46 29.29 18.11
C SER A 427 2.41 30.74 18.60
N GLY A 428 3.57 31.39 18.70
CA GLY A 428 3.70 32.82 18.98
C GLY A 428 3.05 33.74 17.94
N GLU A 429 2.74 33.23 16.75
CA GLU A 429 1.99 34.00 15.74
C GLU A 429 0.64 34.52 16.25
N ILE A 430 0.04 33.83 17.23
CA ILE A 430 -1.22 34.27 17.84
C ILE A 430 -1.04 35.57 18.65
N ALA A 431 0.11 35.75 19.28
CA ALA A 431 0.45 36.99 20.01
C ALA A 431 0.64 38.14 19.03
N GLU A 432 1.31 37.89 17.90
CA GLU A 432 1.49 38.91 16.82
C GLU A 432 0.14 39.35 16.26
N LYS A 433 -0.77 38.43 15.98
CA LYS A 433 -2.15 38.76 15.56
C LYS A 433 -2.90 39.59 16.60
N SER A 434 -2.61 39.38 17.87
CA SER A 434 -3.18 40.17 18.98
C SER A 434 -2.43 41.47 19.24
N LYS A 435 -1.40 41.78 18.44
CA LYS A 435 -0.51 42.95 18.58
C LYS A 435 0.17 43.02 19.96
N MET A 436 0.55 41.91 20.50
CA MET A 436 1.20 41.75 21.81
C MET A 436 2.56 41.08 21.65
N SER A 437 3.48 41.32 22.60
CA SER A 437 4.66 40.47 22.71
C SER A 437 4.24 39.10 23.22
N VAL A 438 4.99 38.05 22.88
CA VAL A 438 4.70 36.65 23.31
C VAL A 438 4.61 36.57 24.84
N HIS A 439 5.53 37.18 25.58
CA HIS A 439 5.52 37.22 27.05
C HIS A 439 4.26 37.88 27.63
N ALA A 440 3.83 39.02 27.03
CA ALA A 440 2.62 39.68 27.46
C ALA A 440 1.38 38.83 27.20
N TRP A 441 1.35 38.14 26.06
CA TRP A 441 0.27 37.24 25.69
C TRP A 441 0.24 36.03 26.63
N ILE A 442 1.37 35.37 26.91
CA ILE A 442 1.47 34.26 27.86
C ILE A 442 0.95 34.72 29.25
N SER A 443 1.38 35.89 29.75
CA SER A 443 0.93 36.40 31.02
C SER A 443 -0.58 36.66 31.07
N GLU A 444 -1.18 37.10 29.94
CA GLU A 444 -2.63 37.26 29.82
C GLU A 444 -3.35 35.91 29.85
N GLN A 445 -2.84 34.90 29.11
CA GLN A 445 -3.41 33.55 29.11
C GLN A 445 -3.40 32.95 30.53
N GLN A 446 -2.31 33.11 31.27
CA GLN A 446 -2.19 32.69 32.67
C GLN A 446 -3.26 33.34 33.56
N LYS A 447 -3.43 34.68 33.42
CA LYS A 447 -4.45 35.42 34.20
C LYS A 447 -5.87 34.93 33.91
N ILE A 448 -6.16 34.58 32.64
CA ILE A 448 -7.48 34.03 32.28
C ILE A 448 -7.69 32.68 32.99
N MET A 449 -6.71 31.80 32.97
CA MET A 449 -6.82 30.48 33.60
C MET A 449 -6.88 30.57 35.13
N ASP A 450 -6.10 31.43 35.76
CA ASP A 450 -6.09 31.63 37.21
C ASP A 450 -7.44 32.13 37.77
N LYS A 451 -8.20 32.86 36.96
CA LYS A 451 -9.55 33.32 37.33
C LYS A 451 -10.61 32.20 37.28
N ARG A 452 -10.31 31.06 36.67
CA ARG A 452 -11.25 29.93 36.56
C ARG A 452 -11.13 29.05 37.78
N SER A 453 -12.18 28.91 38.55
CA SER A 453 -12.19 28.24 39.86
C SER A 453 -12.27 26.72 39.84
N ASN A 454 -12.60 26.11 38.68
CA ASN A 454 -12.86 24.67 38.63
C ASN A 454 -11.82 23.95 37.77
N HIS A 455 -10.68 23.59 38.37
CA HIS A 455 -9.58 22.90 37.76
C HIS A 455 -9.35 21.49 38.33
N TYR A 456 -10.24 21.00 39.18
CA TYR A 456 -10.05 19.73 39.83
C TYR A 456 -10.09 18.56 38.85
N GLY A 457 -9.10 17.68 38.92
CA GLY A 457 -9.03 16.46 38.15
C GLY A 457 -8.52 16.59 36.73
N ILE A 458 -8.11 17.80 36.30
CA ILE A 458 -7.52 18.01 34.96
C ILE A 458 -5.99 17.98 35.08
N HIS A 459 -5.36 17.11 34.27
CA HIS A 459 -3.92 17.09 34.08
C HIS A 459 -3.62 17.67 32.67
N ALA A 460 -3.17 18.92 32.62
CA ALA A 460 -3.01 19.62 31.35
C ALA A 460 -1.80 20.55 31.34
N GLU A 461 -1.15 20.64 30.19
CA GLU A 461 -0.03 21.54 29.93
C GLU A 461 -0.13 22.14 28.53
N LEU A 462 -0.01 23.47 28.43
CA LEU A 462 0.04 24.22 27.18
C LEU A 462 1.40 24.88 27.05
N ARG A 463 2.06 24.66 25.92
CA ARG A 463 3.32 25.31 25.53
C ARG A 463 3.14 26.16 24.27
N CYS A 464 3.97 27.19 24.14
CA CYS A 464 3.99 28.08 22.98
C CYS A 464 5.34 27.96 22.28
N GLN A 465 5.30 27.67 20.99
CA GLN A 465 6.45 27.76 20.11
C GLN A 465 6.63 29.25 19.70
N TRP A 466 7.83 29.81 19.84
CA TRP A 466 8.15 31.16 19.44
C TRP A 466 9.67 31.39 19.33
N ALA A 467 10.07 32.38 18.54
CA ALA A 467 11.46 32.68 18.25
C ALA A 467 12.25 31.44 17.82
N ASP A 468 13.37 31.18 18.46
CA ASP A 468 14.28 30.04 18.18
C ASP A 468 13.91 28.77 18.98
N TYR A 469 12.82 28.77 19.75
CA TYR A 469 12.33 27.61 20.46
C TYR A 469 11.49 26.73 19.52
N GLY A 470 12.04 25.58 19.11
CA GLY A 470 11.40 24.66 18.18
C GLY A 470 11.24 25.22 16.77
N TYR A 471 10.31 24.69 16.02
CA TYR A 471 10.03 25.10 14.65
C TYR A 471 8.58 25.56 14.45
N SER A 472 8.36 26.50 13.51
CA SER A 472 7.03 26.97 13.16
C SER A 472 6.23 25.90 12.44
N PHE A 473 4.92 25.87 12.65
CA PHE A 473 4.01 24.89 12.08
C PHE A 473 2.66 25.53 11.70
N HIS A 474 1.95 24.90 10.75
CA HIS A 474 0.63 25.35 10.29
C HIS A 474 -0.47 24.28 10.44
N ASP A 475 -0.11 23.07 10.74
CA ASP A 475 -1.02 21.93 10.84
C ASP A 475 -1.86 21.98 12.13
N ARG A 476 -3.01 21.29 12.10
CA ARG A 476 -3.93 21.18 13.24
C ARG A 476 -4.34 19.74 13.41
N PHE A 477 -3.87 19.15 14.50
CA PHE A 477 -4.11 17.76 14.80
C PHE A 477 -4.66 17.57 16.21
N LEU A 478 -5.59 16.63 16.32
CA LEU A 478 -5.97 16.00 17.59
C LEU A 478 -5.42 14.58 17.59
N MET A 479 -4.69 14.20 18.62
CA MET A 479 -4.04 12.90 18.71
C MET A 479 -4.37 12.23 20.02
N ASN A 480 -4.76 10.97 19.97
CA ASN A 480 -5.11 10.12 21.10
C ASN A 480 -4.08 8.99 21.21
N ALA A 481 -3.19 9.08 22.19
CA ALA A 481 -2.20 8.05 22.52
C ALA A 481 -2.68 7.27 23.75
N ARG A 482 -3.45 6.21 23.50
CA ARG A 482 -3.97 5.31 24.55
C ARG A 482 -2.90 4.35 25.00
N LYS A 483 -2.85 4.07 26.32
CA LYS A 483 -1.90 3.09 26.87
C LYS A 483 -2.28 1.63 26.60
N ASP A 484 -3.53 1.38 26.24
CA ASP A 484 -4.10 0.06 25.98
C ASP A 484 -4.20 -0.28 24.50
N GLU A 485 -3.75 0.62 23.61
CA GLU A 485 -3.69 0.40 22.18
C GLU A 485 -2.25 0.51 21.65
N ASP A 486 -1.89 -0.35 20.71
CA ASP A 486 -0.55 -0.37 20.11
C ASP A 486 -0.29 0.81 19.15
N ARG A 487 -1.34 1.48 18.70
CA ARG A 487 -1.23 2.60 17.76
C ARG A 487 -2.09 3.78 18.20
N PRO A 488 -1.56 5.01 18.17
CA PRO A 488 -2.34 6.19 18.43
C PRO A 488 -3.38 6.43 17.34
N GLN A 489 -4.45 7.14 17.67
CA GLN A 489 -5.44 7.63 16.71
C GLN A 489 -5.24 9.14 16.52
N VAL A 490 -5.10 9.57 15.28
CA VAL A 490 -4.85 10.97 14.93
C VAL A 490 -5.87 11.49 13.93
N TRP A 491 -6.33 12.72 14.13
CA TRP A 491 -7.22 13.43 13.21
C TRP A 491 -6.63 14.76 12.83
N SER A 492 -6.60 15.03 11.51
CA SER A 492 -6.45 16.38 10.99
C SER A 492 -7.77 17.15 11.17
N LEU A 493 -7.72 18.32 11.78
CA LEU A 493 -8.91 19.12 12.07
C LEU A 493 -9.34 20.02 10.89
N GLY A 494 -8.46 20.22 9.91
CA GLY A 494 -8.71 21.05 8.74
C GLY A 494 -8.90 22.55 9.04
N THR A 495 -9.08 22.92 10.29
CA THR A 495 -9.17 24.30 10.77
C THR A 495 -8.72 24.38 12.23
N SER A 496 -8.44 25.59 12.73
CA SER A 496 -8.14 25.80 14.16
C SER A 496 -9.36 25.57 15.03
N ILE A 497 -9.12 25.16 16.28
CA ILE A 497 -10.17 24.95 17.31
C ILE A 497 -11.08 26.17 17.43
N ASN A 498 -10.53 27.38 17.45
CA ASN A 498 -11.29 28.64 17.53
C ASN A 498 -12.21 28.90 16.31
N SER A 499 -12.04 28.16 15.25
CA SER A 499 -12.75 28.34 13.96
C SER A 499 -13.60 27.12 13.59
N LEU A 500 -13.68 26.10 14.44
CA LEU A 500 -14.47 24.91 14.22
C LEU A 500 -15.92 25.23 13.89
N GLY A 501 -16.42 24.65 12.77
CA GLY A 501 -17.79 24.81 12.31
C GLY A 501 -18.21 26.19 11.84
N LYS A 502 -17.34 27.20 11.87
CA LYS A 502 -17.63 28.56 11.37
C LYS A 502 -17.51 28.65 9.86
N LYS A 503 -16.66 27.86 9.24
CA LYS A 503 -16.47 27.74 7.80
C LYS A 503 -16.43 26.27 7.41
N HIS A 504 -16.51 26.00 6.10
CA HIS A 504 -16.34 24.65 5.59
C HIS A 504 -14.96 24.11 5.98
N HIS A 505 -14.94 22.93 6.62
CA HIS A 505 -13.72 22.19 6.92
C HIS A 505 -14.04 20.70 7.05
N ILE A 506 -13.00 19.89 7.10
CA ILE A 506 -13.09 18.44 7.21
C ILE A 506 -12.22 18.01 8.37
N ILE A 507 -12.76 17.14 9.23
CA ILE A 507 -12.02 16.35 10.20
C ILE A 507 -11.85 14.97 9.59
N GLN A 508 -10.60 14.49 9.46
CA GLN A 508 -10.32 13.17 8.92
C GLN A 508 -9.24 12.46 9.72
N SER A 509 -9.35 11.14 9.84
CA SER A 509 -8.32 10.33 10.48
C SER A 509 -7.07 10.25 9.59
N VAL A 510 -5.90 10.14 10.25
CA VAL A 510 -4.61 10.02 9.57
C VAL A 510 -4.09 8.60 9.74
N GLU A 511 -3.67 7.98 8.64
CA GLU A 511 -3.25 6.57 8.63
C GLU A 511 -1.90 6.36 9.33
N HIS A 512 -0.93 7.24 9.11
CA HIS A 512 0.41 7.16 9.71
C HIS A 512 0.50 7.90 11.05
N SER A 513 -0.38 7.54 11.95
CA SER A 513 -0.63 8.24 13.21
C SER A 513 0.59 8.31 14.15
N GLN A 514 1.42 7.27 14.20
CA GLN A 514 2.60 7.25 15.08
C GLN A 514 3.61 8.32 14.70
N MET A 515 3.86 8.53 13.41
CA MET A 515 4.81 9.55 12.94
C MET A 515 4.43 10.96 13.39
N LEU A 516 3.13 11.24 13.48
CA LEU A 516 2.64 12.56 13.93
C LEU A 516 2.76 12.73 15.44
N VAL A 517 2.55 11.66 16.21
CA VAL A 517 2.79 11.68 17.66
C VAL A 517 4.28 11.87 17.94
N ASP A 518 5.15 11.13 17.24
CA ASP A 518 6.60 11.26 17.39
C ASP A 518 7.07 12.71 17.08
N ALA A 519 6.56 13.31 15.99
CA ALA A 519 6.88 14.69 15.64
C ALA A 519 6.35 15.71 16.67
N PHE A 520 5.17 15.46 17.26
CA PHE A 520 4.66 16.28 18.35
C PHE A 520 5.54 16.18 19.59
N GLU A 521 5.93 14.97 19.98
CA GLU A 521 6.76 14.72 21.16
C GLU A 521 8.17 15.32 20.98
N GLU A 522 8.76 15.24 19.77
CA GLU A 522 10.02 15.90 19.44
C GLU A 522 9.92 17.42 19.66
N LEU A 523 8.92 18.08 19.06
CA LEU A 523 8.72 19.52 19.27
C LEU A 523 8.41 19.83 20.73
N TRP A 524 7.66 18.96 21.43
CA TRP A 524 7.36 19.13 22.84
C TRP A 524 8.60 19.16 23.72
N GLU A 525 9.60 18.33 23.43
CA GLU A 525 10.89 18.30 24.12
C GLU A 525 11.69 19.57 23.85
N GLU A 526 11.72 20.06 22.61
CA GLU A 526 12.38 21.33 22.24
C GLU A 526 11.76 22.54 22.98
N LEU A 527 10.46 22.50 23.30
CA LEU A 527 9.74 23.53 24.04
C LEU A 527 9.81 23.34 25.57
N SER A 528 10.84 22.66 26.09
CA SER A 528 10.97 22.40 27.52
C SER A 528 11.40 23.62 28.36
N ASP A 529 11.85 24.70 27.72
CA ASP A 529 12.23 25.94 28.38
C ASP A 529 11.02 26.57 29.13
N PRO A 530 11.19 27.05 30.36
CA PRO A 530 10.13 27.72 31.11
C PRO A 530 9.51 28.93 30.36
N GLU A 531 10.22 29.57 29.47
CA GLU A 531 9.69 30.69 28.65
C GLU A 531 8.65 30.23 27.63
N CYS A 532 8.64 28.94 27.28
CA CYS A 532 7.64 28.34 26.40
C CYS A 532 6.37 27.92 27.15
N LEU A 533 6.41 27.85 28.49
CA LEU A 533 5.27 27.41 29.27
C LEU A 533 4.19 28.48 29.37
N VAL A 534 3.05 28.21 28.74
CA VAL A 534 1.86 29.07 28.85
C VAL A 534 1.09 28.77 30.12
N TRP A 535 0.76 27.50 30.37
CA TRP A 535 0.00 27.08 31.54
C TRP A 535 0.14 25.59 31.81
N LYS A 536 0.11 25.23 33.11
CA LYS A 536 0.22 23.85 33.55
C LYS A 536 -0.63 23.59 34.79
N ARG A 537 -1.27 22.40 34.86
CA ARG A 537 -2.05 21.96 36.03
C ARG A 537 -2.01 20.46 36.20
N GLY A 538 -1.83 20.02 37.46
CA GLY A 538 -2.02 18.62 37.88
C GLY A 538 -1.01 17.61 37.38
N MET A 539 0.14 18.06 36.89
CA MET A 539 1.23 17.20 36.44
C MET A 539 2.39 17.14 37.42
#